data_cd9843861d7e3de2b39914e0eafad3aa
#
_entry.id   cd9843861d7e3de2b39914e0eafad3aa
#
_cell.length_a   1.000
_cell.length_b   1.000
_cell.length_c   1.000
_cell.angle_alpha   90.00
_cell.angle_beta   90.00
_cell.angle_gamma   90.00
#
_symmetry.space_group_name_H-M   'P 1'
#
loop_
_entity.id
_entity.type
_entity.pdbx_description
1 polymer ?
#
loop_
_entity_poly.entity_id
_entity_poly.type
_entity_poly.pdbx_seq_one_letter_code
_entity_poly.pdbx_strand_id
1 'polypeptide(L)'
;DSSVKAGKGLATLSKWVLRECSGRAVWGHCQGSGKNPYQTVIDLNDIAFKCSCPSRKFPCKHGLGLLLLYARQPDQFTQAEEPEWVTAWLAKRTEKAEKKEQKAKSETPVDEAAQAKRQEKRHQKVLGGISDLEVWMKDLVRNGFLNVPERAYTLFDNMARRMVDAQAPGLAGRLRAMETIDFDSESWKSDLTESMGRLYLLMQSYRNMDGLSEEWKDEIRTQIGYPQSKDNVLAGEPVADSWLVLHKQSRKVNDVNTDIYWFYGKESELFARHLSFAVAGTFSTESWIPGSIY
;
A
#
# COMPACT_ATOMS: atom_id res chain seq x y z
N ASP A 1 -7.69 -14.03 -13.42
CA ASP A 1 -7.67 -12.62 -13.81
C ASP A 1 -8.08 -12.45 -15.27
N SER A 2 -9.05 -11.57 -15.55
CA SER A 2 -9.60 -11.32 -16.88
C SER A 2 -8.55 -10.85 -17.90
N SER A 3 -7.52 -10.10 -17.45
CA SER A 3 -6.43 -9.63 -18.30
C SER A 3 -5.51 -10.76 -18.75
N VAL A 4 -5.27 -11.73 -17.89
CA VAL A 4 -4.46 -12.93 -18.20
C VAL A 4 -5.18 -13.80 -19.22
N LYS A 5 -6.48 -14.07 -19.01
CA LYS A 5 -7.29 -14.84 -19.96
C LYS A 5 -7.34 -14.19 -21.34
N ALA A 6 -7.58 -12.87 -21.38
CA ALA A 6 -7.58 -12.10 -22.61
C ALA A 6 -6.17 -12.01 -23.26
N GLY A 7 -5.10 -11.91 -22.47
CA GLY A 7 -3.71 -11.92 -22.92
C GLY A 7 -3.33 -13.26 -23.59
N LYS A 8 -3.74 -14.39 -23.01
CA LYS A 8 -3.55 -15.72 -23.63
C LYS A 8 -4.17 -15.80 -25.03
N GLY A 9 -5.35 -15.19 -25.22
CA GLY A 9 -6.00 -15.13 -26.52
C GLY A 9 -5.30 -14.22 -27.55
N LEU A 10 -4.41 -13.33 -27.11
CA LEU A 10 -3.59 -12.48 -27.96
C LEU A 10 -2.16 -13.02 -28.18
N ALA A 11 -1.78 -14.11 -27.52
CA ALA A 11 -0.48 -14.75 -27.68
C ALA A 11 -0.44 -15.64 -28.93
N THR A 12 -0.88 -15.11 -30.07
CA THR A 12 -0.93 -15.76 -31.40
C THR A 12 -0.35 -14.84 -32.46
N LEU A 13 0.42 -15.39 -33.40
CA LEU A 13 1.12 -14.62 -34.45
C LEU A 13 0.19 -13.73 -35.24
N SER A 14 -1.00 -14.23 -35.62
CA SER A 14 -1.98 -13.53 -36.45
C SER A 14 -2.54 -12.22 -35.84
N LYS A 15 -2.36 -12.01 -34.54
CA LYS A 15 -2.82 -10.79 -33.87
C LYS A 15 -1.78 -9.66 -33.89
N TRP A 16 -0.56 -9.94 -34.34
CA TRP A 16 0.55 -9.00 -34.34
C TRP A 16 1.05 -8.72 -35.74
N VAL A 17 0.88 -7.48 -36.15
CA VAL A 17 1.31 -7.00 -37.49
C VAL A 17 2.83 -6.81 -37.53
N LEU A 18 3.43 -6.43 -36.40
CA LEU A 18 4.86 -6.27 -36.23
C LEU A 18 5.29 -7.01 -34.98
N ARG A 19 6.42 -7.70 -35.04
CA ARG A 19 7.05 -8.41 -33.92
C ARG A 19 8.56 -8.30 -34.05
N GLU A 20 9.16 -7.49 -33.19
CA GLU A 20 10.58 -7.21 -33.22
C GLU A 20 11.16 -7.23 -31.82
N CYS A 21 12.44 -7.47 -31.71
CA CYS A 21 13.17 -7.49 -30.43
C CYS A 21 14.59 -6.98 -30.60
N SER A 22 15.16 -6.58 -29.46
CA SER A 22 16.57 -6.29 -29.27
C SER A 22 17.12 -7.10 -28.08
N GLY A 23 18.38 -6.90 -27.73
CA GLY A 23 18.97 -7.53 -26.54
C GLY A 23 18.32 -7.13 -25.21
N ARG A 24 17.56 -6.02 -25.17
CA ARG A 24 16.97 -5.46 -23.93
C ARG A 24 15.46 -5.21 -23.99
N ALA A 25 14.83 -5.29 -25.16
CA ALA A 25 13.41 -5.04 -25.31
C ALA A 25 12.76 -5.93 -26.37
N VAL A 26 11.45 -6.15 -26.19
CA VAL A 26 10.61 -6.74 -27.23
C VAL A 26 9.41 -5.82 -27.46
N TRP A 27 9.08 -5.59 -28.72
CA TRP A 27 7.96 -4.74 -29.10
C TRP A 27 7.18 -5.31 -30.25
N GLY A 28 5.96 -4.83 -30.39
CA GLY A 28 5.08 -5.27 -31.46
C GLY A 28 3.87 -4.37 -31.62
N HIS A 29 3.23 -4.50 -32.77
CA HIS A 29 1.99 -3.84 -33.13
C HIS A 29 0.84 -4.84 -33.08
N CYS A 30 -0.04 -4.73 -32.10
CA CYS A 30 -1.22 -5.60 -31.99
C CYS A 30 -2.40 -5.01 -32.72
N GLN A 31 -2.97 -5.74 -33.67
CA GLN A 31 -4.17 -5.32 -34.38
C GLN A 31 -5.37 -5.37 -33.42
N GLY A 32 -6.00 -4.23 -33.24
CA GLY A 32 -7.27 -4.08 -32.52
C GLY A 32 -8.46 -3.90 -33.47
N SER A 33 -9.59 -3.45 -32.93
CA SER A 33 -10.78 -3.11 -33.70
C SER A 33 -10.67 -1.77 -34.46
N GLY A 34 -9.67 -0.95 -34.10
CA GLY A 34 -9.42 0.35 -34.73
C GLY A 34 -8.55 0.28 -35.98
N LYS A 35 -8.44 1.41 -36.69
CA LYS A 35 -7.63 1.56 -37.91
C LYS A 35 -6.14 1.37 -37.63
N ASN A 36 -5.65 1.87 -36.50
CA ASN A 36 -4.25 1.82 -36.11
C ASN A 36 -4.01 0.70 -35.10
N PRO A 37 -2.97 -0.14 -35.29
CA PRO A 37 -2.62 -1.17 -34.32
C PRO A 37 -2.06 -0.54 -33.00
N TYR A 38 -2.22 -1.24 -31.92
CA TYR A 38 -1.66 -0.80 -30.62
C TYR A 38 -0.16 -1.10 -30.55
N GLN A 39 0.62 -0.07 -30.28
CA GLN A 39 2.05 -0.18 -30.03
C GLN A 39 2.27 -0.71 -28.61
N THR A 40 3.00 -1.81 -28.49
CA THR A 40 3.30 -2.45 -27.21
C THR A 40 4.78 -2.73 -27.11
N VAL A 41 5.40 -2.39 -25.98
CA VAL A 41 6.82 -2.68 -25.71
C VAL A 41 6.97 -3.23 -24.30
N ILE A 42 7.95 -4.12 -24.16
CA ILE A 42 8.36 -4.74 -22.90
C ILE A 42 9.87 -4.52 -22.73
N ASP A 43 10.26 -3.98 -21.61
CA ASP A 43 11.66 -3.97 -21.15
C ASP A 43 11.97 -5.33 -20.55
N LEU A 44 12.98 -6.02 -21.07
CA LEU A 44 13.35 -7.37 -20.65
C LEU A 44 14.24 -7.38 -19.40
N ASN A 45 14.84 -6.24 -19.02
CA ASN A 45 15.75 -6.19 -17.86
C ASN A 45 14.97 -6.30 -16.54
N ASP A 46 13.79 -5.64 -16.44
CA ASP A 46 12.97 -5.60 -15.22
C ASP A 46 11.49 -5.90 -15.47
N ILE A 47 11.19 -6.49 -16.64
CA ILE A 47 9.84 -6.92 -17.08
C ILE A 47 8.80 -5.80 -16.93
N ALA A 48 9.07 -4.67 -17.54
CA ALA A 48 8.16 -3.55 -17.54
C ALA A 48 7.45 -3.40 -18.89
N PHE A 49 6.24 -2.87 -18.85
CA PHE A 49 5.33 -2.80 -20.01
C PHE A 49 4.96 -1.36 -20.33
N LYS A 50 4.79 -1.08 -21.64
CA LYS A 50 4.07 0.09 -22.13
C LYS A 50 3.20 -0.31 -23.32
N CYS A 51 1.98 0.20 -23.36
CA CYS A 51 1.06 -0.03 -24.47
C CYS A 51 0.24 1.23 -24.76
N SER A 52 0.00 1.52 -26.03
CA SER A 52 -0.81 2.66 -26.47
C SER A 52 -2.33 2.43 -26.34
N CYS A 53 -2.78 1.27 -25.86
CA CYS A 53 -4.20 1.00 -25.71
C CYS A 53 -4.86 1.82 -24.60
N PRO A 54 -6.18 2.10 -24.66
CA PRO A 54 -6.88 2.90 -23.65
C PRO A 54 -7.19 2.14 -22.34
N SER A 55 -6.64 0.95 -22.15
CA SER A 55 -6.91 0.14 -20.97
C SER A 55 -6.34 0.78 -19.71
N ARG A 56 -7.15 0.87 -18.65
CA ARG A 56 -6.69 1.27 -17.30
C ARG A 56 -6.07 0.11 -16.51
N LYS A 57 -6.16 -1.13 -17.01
CA LYS A 57 -5.55 -2.31 -16.37
C LYS A 57 -4.09 -2.41 -16.74
N PHE A 58 -3.22 -2.65 -15.75
CA PHE A 58 -1.78 -2.81 -15.96
C PHE A 58 -1.27 -4.08 -15.24
N PRO A 59 -0.49 -4.94 -15.91
CA PRO A 59 -0.28 -4.93 -17.37
C PRO A 59 -1.59 -5.19 -18.14
N CYS A 60 -1.72 -4.54 -19.31
CA CYS A 60 -2.89 -4.75 -20.16
C CYS A 60 -2.81 -6.10 -20.91
N LYS A 61 -3.92 -6.54 -21.49
CA LYS A 61 -3.96 -7.78 -22.28
C LYS A 61 -2.93 -7.84 -23.42
N HIS A 62 -2.57 -6.69 -24.03
CA HIS A 62 -1.60 -6.63 -25.12
C HIS A 62 -0.17 -6.85 -24.59
N GLY A 63 0.22 -6.22 -23.48
CA GLY A 63 1.51 -6.48 -22.84
C GLY A 63 1.67 -7.94 -22.44
N LEU A 64 0.66 -8.52 -21.79
CA LEU A 64 0.67 -9.95 -21.42
C LEU A 64 0.69 -10.86 -22.67
N GLY A 65 -0.06 -10.51 -23.73
CA GLY A 65 -0.07 -11.27 -24.97
C GLY A 65 1.29 -11.27 -25.66
N LEU A 66 1.97 -10.12 -25.72
CA LEU A 66 3.30 -9.99 -26.30
C LEU A 66 4.34 -10.79 -25.51
N LEU A 67 4.33 -10.67 -24.19
CA LEU A 67 5.24 -11.42 -23.31
C LEU A 67 5.08 -12.93 -23.47
N LEU A 68 3.83 -13.41 -23.44
CA LEU A 68 3.54 -14.84 -23.59
C LEU A 68 3.92 -15.37 -24.97
N LEU A 69 3.72 -14.57 -26.03
CA LEU A 69 4.10 -14.93 -27.39
C LEU A 69 5.63 -15.01 -27.51
N TYR A 70 6.34 -13.99 -27.02
CA TYR A 70 7.79 -13.96 -27.04
C TYR A 70 8.41 -15.12 -26.25
N ALA A 71 7.90 -15.38 -25.04
CA ALA A 71 8.40 -16.47 -24.20
C ALA A 71 8.20 -17.88 -24.81
N ARG A 72 7.15 -18.05 -25.65
CA ARG A 72 6.85 -19.33 -26.30
C ARG A 72 7.53 -19.52 -27.65
N GLN A 73 7.69 -18.45 -28.38
CA GLN A 73 8.15 -18.45 -29.77
C GLN A 73 9.09 -17.27 -30.04
N PRO A 74 10.26 -17.19 -29.35
CA PRO A 74 11.20 -16.08 -29.55
C PRO A 74 11.72 -15.98 -30.98
N ASP A 75 11.87 -17.12 -31.66
CA ASP A 75 12.34 -17.19 -33.05
C ASP A 75 11.39 -16.54 -34.08
N GLN A 76 10.15 -16.22 -33.67
CA GLN A 76 9.16 -15.54 -34.49
C GLN A 76 9.25 -14.00 -34.39
N PHE A 77 10.27 -13.50 -33.68
CA PHE A 77 10.54 -12.07 -33.56
C PHE A 77 11.82 -11.73 -34.35
N THR A 78 11.72 -10.69 -35.16
CA THR A 78 12.86 -10.21 -35.94
C THR A 78 13.76 -9.37 -35.06
N GLN A 79 15.05 -9.66 -35.07
CA GLN A 79 16.04 -8.77 -34.46
C GLN A 79 16.10 -7.47 -35.26
N ALA A 80 15.89 -6.34 -34.58
CA ALA A 80 15.81 -5.02 -35.20
C ALA A 80 16.40 -3.94 -34.30
N GLU A 81 16.75 -2.81 -34.92
CA GLU A 81 17.06 -1.59 -34.18
C GLU A 81 15.82 -1.03 -33.51
N GLU A 82 15.98 -0.55 -32.28
CA GLU A 82 14.88 -0.01 -31.50
C GLU A 82 14.33 1.28 -32.12
N PRO A 83 13.04 1.34 -32.50
CA PRO A 83 12.46 2.56 -33.01
C PRO A 83 12.42 3.65 -31.94
N GLU A 84 12.36 4.91 -32.35
CA GLU A 84 12.44 6.09 -31.49
C GLU A 84 11.48 6.03 -30.27
N TRP A 85 10.26 5.53 -30.46
CA TRP A 85 9.29 5.44 -29.36
C TRP A 85 9.64 4.38 -28.29
N VAL A 86 10.44 3.36 -28.66
CA VAL A 86 10.99 2.34 -27.76
C VAL A 86 12.20 2.91 -27.01
N THR A 87 13.18 3.46 -27.75
CA THR A 87 14.40 4.03 -27.18
C THR A 87 14.07 5.18 -26.23
N ALA A 88 13.18 6.10 -26.61
CA ALA A 88 12.76 7.22 -25.78
C ALA A 88 12.06 6.76 -24.47
N TRP A 89 11.31 5.66 -24.52
CA TRP A 89 10.67 5.12 -23.33
C TRP A 89 11.69 4.41 -22.41
N LEU A 90 12.59 3.61 -22.96
CA LEU A 90 13.66 2.96 -22.22
C LEU A 90 14.59 3.99 -21.56
N ALA A 91 15.00 5.03 -22.29
CA ALA A 91 15.85 6.10 -21.77
C ALA A 91 15.22 6.81 -20.58
N LYS A 92 13.92 7.17 -20.66
CA LYS A 92 13.20 7.76 -19.53
C LYS A 92 13.14 6.85 -18.29
N ARG A 93 13.12 5.53 -18.49
CA ARG A 93 13.14 4.56 -17.39
C ARG A 93 14.50 4.51 -16.74
N THR A 94 15.58 4.41 -17.55
CA THR A 94 16.97 4.42 -17.08
C THR A 94 17.26 5.71 -16.31
N GLU A 95 16.92 6.87 -16.86
CA GLU A 95 17.07 8.16 -16.17
C GLU A 95 16.32 8.23 -14.84
N LYS A 96 15.11 7.66 -14.79
CA LYS A 96 14.31 7.60 -13.55
C LYS A 96 14.91 6.62 -12.53
N ALA A 97 15.48 5.51 -12.98
CA ALA A 97 16.19 4.56 -12.13
C ALA A 97 17.47 5.17 -11.58
N GLU A 98 18.28 5.82 -12.42
CA GLU A 98 19.49 6.54 -12.04
C GLU A 98 19.23 7.68 -11.07
N LYS A 99 18.17 8.49 -11.30
CA LYS A 99 17.75 9.53 -10.36
C LYS A 99 17.27 8.96 -9.03
N LYS A 100 16.69 7.76 -9.03
CA LYS A 100 16.28 7.06 -7.81
C LYS A 100 17.50 6.51 -7.06
N GLU A 101 18.47 5.97 -7.77
CA GLU A 101 19.75 5.52 -7.21
C GLU A 101 20.61 6.69 -6.71
N GLN A 102 20.66 7.81 -7.47
CA GLN A 102 21.35 9.02 -7.03
C GLN A 102 20.68 9.66 -5.82
N LYS A 103 19.33 9.63 -5.73
CA LYS A 103 18.61 10.05 -4.51
C LYS A 103 18.83 9.12 -3.33
N ALA A 104 19.02 7.81 -3.57
CA ALA A 104 19.35 6.86 -2.52
C ALA A 104 20.84 6.96 -2.10
N LYS A 105 21.73 7.40 -3.00
CA LYS A 105 23.15 7.65 -2.73
C LYS A 105 23.44 9.08 -2.28
N SER A 106 22.61 10.06 -2.61
CA SER A 106 22.63 11.39 -2.00
C SER A 106 21.85 11.32 -0.69
N GLU A 107 22.44 10.77 0.34
CA GLU A 107 22.15 11.13 1.71
C GLU A 107 22.45 12.64 1.83
N THR A 108 21.47 13.48 1.47
CA THR A 108 21.44 14.83 2.03
C THR A 108 21.40 14.60 3.53
N PRO A 109 22.35 15.16 4.31
CA PRO A 109 22.29 15.06 5.77
C PRO A 109 20.88 15.45 6.17
N VAL A 110 20.17 14.52 6.80
CA VAL A 110 18.82 14.81 7.28
C VAL A 110 19.02 15.96 8.24
N ASP A 111 18.45 17.12 7.94
CA ASP A 111 18.44 18.24 8.88
C ASP A 111 17.64 17.80 10.09
N GLU A 112 18.35 17.22 11.06
CA GLU A 112 17.80 16.66 12.30
C GLU A 112 16.97 17.70 13.04
N ALA A 113 17.41 18.97 13.01
CA ALA A 113 16.67 20.06 13.62
C ALA A 113 15.34 20.34 12.91
N ALA A 114 15.35 20.31 11.57
CA ALA A 114 14.10 20.47 10.80
C ALA A 114 13.18 19.26 10.96
N GLN A 115 13.73 18.04 11.10
CA GLN A 115 12.95 16.85 11.36
C GLN A 115 12.32 16.86 12.75
N ALA A 116 13.09 17.18 13.79
CA ALA A 116 12.60 17.34 15.15
C ALA A 116 11.48 18.40 15.24
N LYS A 117 11.67 19.55 14.59
CA LYS A 117 10.65 20.60 14.53
C LYS A 117 9.35 20.15 13.85
N ARG A 118 9.43 19.31 12.81
CA ARG A 118 8.25 18.75 12.14
C ARG A 118 7.53 17.74 13.04
N GLN A 119 8.30 16.91 13.74
CA GLN A 119 7.75 15.92 14.69
C GLN A 119 7.06 16.63 15.86
N GLU A 120 7.69 17.64 16.43
CA GLU A 120 7.10 18.46 17.50
C GLU A 120 5.81 19.14 17.05
N LYS A 121 5.83 19.77 15.87
CA LYS A 121 4.63 20.40 15.30
C LYS A 121 3.48 19.40 15.08
N ARG A 122 3.80 18.18 14.67
CA ARG A 122 2.82 17.09 14.53
C ARG A 122 2.29 16.66 15.89
N HIS A 123 3.18 16.48 16.87
CA HIS A 123 2.83 16.12 18.24
C HIS A 123 1.81 17.10 18.84
N GLN A 124 2.07 18.40 18.71
CA GLN A 124 1.15 19.44 19.18
C GLN A 124 -0.22 19.39 18.49
N LYS A 125 -0.25 19.14 17.16
CA LYS A 125 -1.51 18.96 16.44
C LYS A 125 -2.30 17.75 16.92
N VAL A 126 -1.62 16.62 17.15
CA VAL A 126 -2.25 15.39 17.66
C VAL A 126 -2.81 15.62 19.05
N LEU A 127 -2.07 16.28 19.94
CA LEU A 127 -2.55 16.63 21.31
C LEU A 127 -3.78 17.53 21.26
N GLY A 128 -3.80 18.54 20.37
CA GLY A 128 -4.97 19.38 20.14
C GLY A 128 -6.19 18.57 19.69
N GLY A 129 -5.98 17.70 18.68
CA GLY A 129 -7.04 16.81 18.19
C GLY A 129 -7.57 15.85 19.27
N ILE A 130 -6.69 15.28 20.07
CA ILE A 130 -7.06 14.42 21.20
C ILE A 130 -7.91 15.20 22.23
N SER A 131 -7.58 16.46 22.49
CA SER A 131 -8.34 17.28 23.42
C SER A 131 -9.76 17.56 22.90
N ASP A 132 -9.89 17.89 21.61
CA ASP A 132 -11.18 18.06 20.94
C ASP A 132 -12.02 16.77 20.96
N LEU A 133 -11.38 15.66 20.67
CA LEU A 133 -12.02 14.34 20.67
C LEU A 133 -12.51 13.96 22.07
N GLU A 134 -11.74 14.22 23.10
CA GLU A 134 -12.14 13.93 24.48
C GLU A 134 -13.36 14.74 24.89
N VAL A 135 -13.42 16.03 24.57
CA VAL A 135 -14.60 16.88 24.85
C VAL A 135 -15.82 16.32 24.13
N TRP A 136 -15.68 16.00 22.83
CA TRP A 136 -16.76 15.43 22.02
C TRP A 136 -17.24 14.07 22.58
N MET A 137 -16.34 13.19 23.02
CA MET A 137 -16.71 11.90 23.64
C MET A 137 -17.49 12.11 24.93
N LYS A 138 -17.03 13.02 25.79
CA LYS A 138 -17.72 13.35 27.04
C LYS A 138 -19.13 13.90 26.78
N ASP A 139 -19.30 14.74 25.79
CA ASP A 139 -20.60 15.29 25.41
C ASP A 139 -21.51 14.19 24.84
N LEU A 140 -20.97 13.27 24.01
CA LEU A 140 -21.73 12.13 23.49
C LEU A 140 -22.26 11.23 24.65
N VAL A 141 -21.41 10.95 25.64
CA VAL A 141 -21.81 10.14 26.80
C VAL A 141 -22.85 10.87 27.66
N ARG A 142 -22.69 12.18 27.91
CA ARG A 142 -23.66 12.99 28.69
C ARG A 142 -25.01 13.07 28.04
N ASN A 143 -25.06 13.19 26.71
CA ASN A 143 -26.31 13.26 25.94
C ASN A 143 -26.97 11.89 25.75
N GLY A 144 -26.24 10.80 26.06
CA GLY A 144 -26.69 9.43 25.85
C GLY A 144 -26.62 9.01 24.38
N PHE A 145 -26.78 7.70 24.14
CA PHE A 145 -26.57 7.10 22.81
C PHE A 145 -27.88 6.93 22.01
N LEU A 146 -29.04 7.33 22.52
CA LEU A 146 -30.32 7.03 21.88
C LEU A 146 -30.42 7.50 20.43
N ASN A 147 -29.84 8.66 20.10
CA ASN A 147 -29.90 9.26 18.77
C ASN A 147 -28.67 8.92 17.91
N VAL A 148 -27.76 8.04 18.39
CA VAL A 148 -26.56 7.67 17.65
C VAL A 148 -26.90 6.85 16.40
N PRO A 149 -27.78 5.83 16.44
CA PRO A 149 -28.08 5.02 15.26
C PRO A 149 -28.48 5.83 14.03
N GLU A 150 -29.37 6.80 14.20
CA GLU A 150 -29.90 7.63 13.12
C GLU A 150 -28.83 8.54 12.48
N ARG A 151 -27.78 8.86 13.20
CA ARG A 151 -26.78 9.86 12.82
C ARG A 151 -25.36 9.31 12.79
N ALA A 152 -25.17 8.00 12.96
CA ALA A 152 -23.86 7.37 13.15
C ALA A 152 -22.84 7.81 12.10
N TYR A 153 -23.17 7.71 10.82
CA TYR A 153 -22.30 8.11 9.73
C TYR A 153 -21.82 9.57 9.86
N THR A 154 -22.76 10.52 9.96
CA THR A 154 -22.40 11.94 10.04
C THR A 154 -21.69 12.30 11.33
N LEU A 155 -22.08 11.68 12.43
CA LEU A 155 -21.52 11.90 13.74
C LEU A 155 -20.05 11.49 13.82
N PHE A 156 -19.73 10.27 13.38
CA PHE A 156 -18.39 9.73 13.46
C PHE A 156 -17.48 10.24 12.33
N ASP A 157 -17.98 10.37 11.08
CA ASP A 157 -17.15 10.87 9.97
C ASP A 157 -16.74 12.34 10.16
N ASN A 158 -17.63 13.19 10.70
CA ASN A 158 -17.26 14.57 11.02
C ASN A 158 -16.09 14.64 12.02
N MET A 159 -16.12 13.84 13.07
CA MET A 159 -15.03 13.79 14.04
C MET A 159 -13.80 13.10 13.46
N ALA A 160 -13.96 12.08 12.62
CA ALA A 160 -12.87 11.42 11.91
C ALA A 160 -12.11 12.39 11.00
N ARG A 161 -12.80 13.26 10.27
CA ARG A 161 -12.15 14.31 9.44
C ARG A 161 -11.31 15.24 10.29
N ARG A 162 -11.80 15.68 11.45
CA ARG A 162 -11.01 16.50 12.38
C ARG A 162 -9.75 15.78 12.85
N MET A 163 -9.82 14.47 13.09
CA MET A 163 -8.62 13.67 13.45
C MET A 163 -7.62 13.56 12.29
N VAL A 164 -8.10 13.50 11.05
CA VAL A 164 -7.21 13.57 9.87
C VAL A 164 -6.50 14.93 9.82
N ASP A 165 -7.21 16.03 10.02
CA ASP A 165 -6.63 17.39 10.05
C ASP A 165 -5.63 17.56 11.20
N ALA A 166 -5.90 16.91 12.32
CA ALA A 166 -5.00 16.81 13.46
C ALA A 166 -3.81 15.86 13.24
N GLN A 167 -3.65 15.29 12.05
CA GLN A 167 -2.59 14.33 11.69
C GLN A 167 -2.60 13.03 12.52
N ALA A 168 -3.78 12.62 12.98
CA ALA A 168 -4.04 11.38 13.72
C ALA A 168 -4.97 10.42 12.95
N PRO A 169 -4.58 9.93 11.74
CA PRO A 169 -5.45 9.11 10.90
C PRO A 169 -5.82 7.76 11.52
N GLY A 170 -5.05 7.25 12.48
CA GLY A 170 -5.38 6.04 13.21
C GLY A 170 -6.61 6.23 14.12
N LEU A 171 -6.74 7.39 14.77
CA LEU A 171 -7.95 7.75 15.53
C LEU A 171 -9.14 7.92 14.59
N ALA A 172 -8.95 8.55 13.43
CA ALA A 172 -9.97 8.70 12.41
C ALA A 172 -10.51 7.34 11.93
N GLY A 173 -9.62 6.38 11.69
CA GLY A 173 -9.99 5.02 11.30
C GLY A 173 -10.86 4.31 12.35
N ARG A 174 -10.54 4.48 13.64
CA ARG A 174 -11.32 3.91 14.75
C ARG A 174 -12.71 4.54 14.86
N LEU A 175 -12.81 5.84 14.64
CA LEU A 175 -14.12 6.54 14.60
C LEU A 175 -14.99 6.03 13.45
N ARG A 176 -14.42 5.88 12.24
CA ARG A 176 -15.13 5.31 11.10
C ARG A 176 -15.54 3.85 11.31
N ALA A 177 -14.74 3.08 12.03
CA ALA A 177 -15.13 1.71 12.38
C ALA A 177 -16.39 1.67 13.27
N MET A 178 -16.66 2.70 14.07
CA MET A 178 -17.90 2.79 14.86
C MET A 178 -19.14 3.00 14.00
N GLU A 179 -19.00 3.50 12.76
CA GLU A 179 -20.11 3.63 11.80
C GLU A 179 -20.65 2.26 11.35
N THR A 180 -19.81 1.21 11.45
CA THR A 180 -20.14 -0.14 11.00
C THR A 180 -20.70 -1.03 12.11
N ILE A 181 -20.97 -0.47 13.29
CA ILE A 181 -21.65 -1.19 14.37
C ILE A 181 -23.07 -1.53 13.90
N ASP A 182 -23.49 -2.76 14.14
CA ASP A 182 -24.87 -3.20 13.90
C ASP A 182 -25.80 -2.60 14.95
N PHE A 183 -26.38 -1.44 14.64
CA PHE A 183 -27.27 -0.70 15.53
C PHE A 183 -28.65 -1.36 15.72
N ASP A 184 -28.98 -2.38 14.93
CA ASP A 184 -30.20 -3.19 15.11
C ASP A 184 -29.97 -4.34 16.11
N SER A 185 -28.73 -4.66 16.45
CA SER A 185 -28.37 -5.66 17.46
C SER A 185 -28.69 -5.16 18.88
N GLU A 186 -29.11 -6.05 19.77
CA GLU A 186 -29.29 -5.72 21.20
C GLU A 186 -27.99 -5.30 21.89
N SER A 187 -26.82 -5.76 21.41
CA SER A 187 -25.51 -5.48 21.96
C SER A 187 -24.89 -4.14 21.54
N TRP A 188 -25.47 -3.41 20.59
CA TRP A 188 -24.84 -2.25 19.99
C TRP A 188 -24.35 -1.18 21.00
N LYS A 189 -25.08 -1.00 22.12
CA LYS A 189 -24.66 -0.04 23.16
C LYS A 189 -23.39 -0.48 23.86
N SER A 190 -23.26 -1.77 24.11
CA SER A 190 -22.06 -2.37 24.67
C SER A 190 -20.88 -2.26 23.70
N ASP A 191 -21.11 -2.59 22.42
CA ASP A 191 -20.09 -2.57 21.37
C ASP A 191 -19.58 -1.15 21.12
N LEU A 192 -20.50 -0.16 21.12
CA LEU A 192 -20.14 1.25 21.02
C LEU A 192 -19.35 1.71 22.25
N THR A 193 -19.78 1.34 23.45
CA THR A 193 -19.10 1.71 24.71
C THR A 193 -17.72 1.12 24.76
N GLU A 194 -17.55 -0.15 24.38
CA GLU A 194 -16.25 -0.80 24.30
C GLU A 194 -15.32 -0.09 23.31
N SER A 195 -15.83 0.21 22.10
CA SER A 195 -15.07 0.91 21.06
C SER A 195 -14.62 2.30 21.50
N MET A 196 -15.50 3.04 22.15
CA MET A 196 -15.18 4.33 22.75
C MET A 196 -14.18 4.21 23.90
N GLY A 197 -14.32 3.20 24.76
CA GLY A 197 -13.37 2.93 25.85
C GLY A 197 -11.97 2.64 25.33
N ARG A 198 -11.86 1.78 24.31
CA ARG A 198 -10.56 1.49 23.65
C ARG A 198 -9.95 2.74 23.00
N LEU A 199 -10.77 3.57 22.37
CA LEU A 199 -10.33 4.85 21.79
C LEU A 199 -9.83 5.79 22.88
N TYR A 200 -10.56 5.92 23.99
CA TYR A 200 -10.16 6.74 25.12
C TYR A 200 -8.85 6.29 25.75
N LEU A 201 -8.67 4.98 25.97
CA LEU A 201 -7.43 4.42 26.48
C LEU A 201 -6.24 4.73 25.58
N LEU A 202 -6.39 4.63 24.27
CA LEU A 202 -5.34 4.99 23.31
C LEU A 202 -4.99 6.48 23.40
N MET A 203 -5.98 7.36 23.53
CA MET A 203 -5.75 8.79 23.72
C MET A 203 -4.97 9.08 25.01
N GLN A 204 -5.33 8.43 26.11
CA GLN A 204 -4.63 8.59 27.40
C GLN A 204 -3.22 7.99 27.33
N SER A 205 -3.04 6.86 26.66
CA SER A 205 -1.70 6.27 26.45
C SER A 205 -0.78 7.22 25.68
N TYR A 206 -1.29 7.91 24.66
CA TYR A 206 -0.52 8.90 23.90
C TYR A 206 -0.13 10.12 24.76
N ARG A 207 -1.02 10.60 25.63
CA ARG A 207 -0.72 11.73 26.52
C ARG A 207 0.31 11.40 27.59
N ASN A 208 0.36 10.15 28.03
CA ASN A 208 1.16 9.71 29.15
C ASN A 208 2.30 8.76 28.74
N MET A 209 2.77 8.86 27.49
CA MET A 209 3.76 7.91 26.99
C MET A 209 5.19 8.15 27.46
N ASP A 210 5.50 9.30 28.09
CA ASP A 210 6.87 9.66 28.48
C ASP A 210 7.56 8.62 29.39
N GLY A 211 6.81 7.97 30.26
CA GLY A 211 7.30 6.93 31.17
C GLY A 211 7.34 5.51 30.59
N LEU A 212 6.98 5.32 29.32
CA LEU A 212 6.93 4.01 28.67
C LEU A 212 8.25 3.69 27.95
N SER A 213 8.51 2.40 27.72
CA SER A 213 9.62 1.98 26.87
C SER A 213 9.44 2.46 25.42
N GLU A 214 10.52 2.52 24.64
CA GLU A 214 10.45 3.00 23.25
C GLU A 214 9.55 2.11 22.37
N GLU A 215 9.51 0.80 22.61
CA GLU A 215 8.64 -0.13 21.91
C GLU A 215 7.16 0.23 22.12
N TRP A 216 6.76 0.54 23.35
CA TRP A 216 5.40 1.00 23.65
C TRP A 216 5.09 2.36 23.04
N LYS A 217 6.06 3.29 23.06
CA LYS A 217 5.89 4.61 22.42
C LYS A 217 5.70 4.46 20.92
N ASP A 218 6.44 3.59 20.27
CA ASP A 218 6.34 3.35 18.83
C ASP A 218 5.04 2.65 18.46
N GLU A 219 4.57 1.69 19.25
CA GLU A 219 3.26 1.08 19.05
C GLU A 219 2.14 2.11 19.19
N ILE A 220 2.16 2.94 20.24
CA ILE A 220 1.16 4.00 20.45
C ILE A 220 1.18 4.99 19.28
N ARG A 221 2.36 5.44 18.84
CA ARG A 221 2.50 6.31 17.65
C ARG A 221 1.92 5.66 16.40
N THR A 222 2.19 4.37 16.19
CA THR A 222 1.64 3.60 15.07
C THR A 222 0.11 3.54 15.13
N GLN A 223 -0.46 3.29 16.31
CA GLN A 223 -1.92 3.26 16.52
C GLN A 223 -2.58 4.63 16.34
N ILE A 224 -1.90 5.72 16.64
CA ILE A 224 -2.33 7.10 16.33
C ILE A 224 -2.29 7.36 14.82
N GLY A 225 -1.38 6.69 14.09
CA GLY A 225 -1.22 6.79 12.65
C GLY A 225 0.04 7.51 12.21
N TYR A 226 1.09 7.51 13.03
CA TYR A 226 2.41 7.93 12.58
C TYR A 226 2.95 6.92 11.57
N PRO A 227 3.50 7.37 10.43
CA PRO A 227 4.13 6.47 9.48
C PRO A 227 5.43 5.92 10.08
N GLN A 228 5.62 4.62 10.00
CA GLN A 228 6.92 4.01 10.21
C GLN A 228 7.68 4.02 8.88
N SER A 229 8.89 4.56 8.90
CA SER A 229 9.80 4.49 7.76
C SER A 229 10.37 3.07 7.66
N LYS A 230 10.36 2.49 6.45
CA LYS A 230 11.03 1.21 6.20
C LYS A 230 12.52 1.29 6.56
N ASP A 231 13.15 2.41 6.27
CA ASP A 231 14.57 2.63 6.53
C ASP A 231 14.87 2.63 8.04
N ASN A 232 13.99 3.22 8.86
CA ASN A 232 14.14 3.19 10.32
C ASN A 232 14.00 1.76 10.88
N VAL A 233 13.08 0.96 10.33
CA VAL A 233 12.92 -0.44 10.74
C VAL A 233 14.16 -1.26 10.33
N LEU A 234 14.67 -1.06 9.12
CA LEU A 234 15.85 -1.76 8.61
C LEU A 234 17.17 -1.32 9.27
N ALA A 235 17.21 -0.15 9.90
CA ALA A 235 18.37 0.33 10.67
C ALA A 235 18.45 -0.32 12.06
N GLY A 236 17.39 -0.98 12.52
CA GLY A 236 17.39 -1.75 13.77
C GLY A 236 18.21 -3.04 13.66
N GLU A 237 18.54 -3.64 14.79
CA GLU A 237 19.22 -4.94 14.81
C GLU A 237 18.29 -6.02 14.23
N PRO A 238 18.75 -6.77 13.21
CA PRO A 238 17.96 -7.83 12.63
C PRO A 238 17.90 -9.04 13.59
N VAL A 239 16.73 -9.63 13.71
CA VAL A 239 16.55 -10.89 14.43
C VAL A 239 16.60 -12.03 13.42
N ALA A 240 17.70 -12.78 13.44
CA ALA A 240 17.83 -14.01 12.66
C ALA A 240 17.13 -15.15 13.42
N ASP A 241 16.17 -15.82 12.78
CA ASP A 241 15.40 -16.91 13.38
C ASP A 241 14.81 -17.81 12.29
N SER A 242 14.32 -18.97 12.68
CA SER A 242 13.45 -19.81 11.84
C SER A 242 12.00 -19.33 11.98
N TRP A 243 11.57 -18.47 11.03
CA TRP A 243 10.29 -17.79 11.09
C TRP A 243 9.14 -18.66 10.53
N LEU A 244 8.23 -19.07 11.39
CA LEU A 244 6.98 -19.72 11.00
C LEU A 244 5.95 -18.68 10.57
N VAL A 245 5.43 -18.79 9.36
CA VAL A 245 4.32 -17.95 8.88
C VAL A 245 3.02 -18.43 9.49
N LEU A 246 2.46 -17.64 10.41
CA LEU A 246 1.22 -17.99 11.11
C LEU A 246 -0.02 -17.73 10.25
N HIS A 247 -0.05 -16.54 9.63
CA HIS A 247 -1.26 -16.08 8.94
C HIS A 247 -0.93 -15.05 7.86
N LYS A 248 -1.78 -15.00 6.84
CA LYS A 248 -1.83 -13.94 5.82
C LYS A 248 -3.22 -13.31 5.83
N GLN A 249 -3.29 -12.00 5.96
CA GLN A 249 -4.50 -11.21 5.80
C GLN A 249 -4.33 -10.21 4.66
N SER A 250 -5.26 -10.20 3.71
CA SER A 250 -5.28 -9.20 2.64
C SER A 250 -6.40 -8.21 2.90
N ARG A 251 -6.08 -6.92 2.83
CA ARG A 251 -7.04 -5.81 2.95
C ARG A 251 -6.88 -4.87 1.76
N LYS A 252 -7.98 -4.30 1.31
CA LYS A 252 -7.98 -3.23 0.31
C LYS A 252 -8.46 -1.94 0.97
N VAL A 253 -7.60 -0.91 0.99
CA VAL A 253 -7.93 0.41 1.52
C VAL A 253 -7.54 1.45 0.46
N ASN A 254 -8.51 2.24 -0.03
CA ASN A 254 -8.28 3.32 -1.00
C ASN A 254 -7.44 2.88 -2.23
N ASP A 255 -7.83 1.79 -2.92
CA ASP A 255 -7.12 1.21 -4.08
C ASP A 255 -5.70 0.68 -3.81
N VAL A 256 -5.24 0.67 -2.55
CA VAL A 256 -4.03 -0.01 -2.11
C VAL A 256 -4.40 -1.37 -1.54
N ASN A 257 -3.87 -2.44 -2.15
CA ASN A 257 -3.93 -3.77 -1.56
C ASN A 257 -2.80 -3.89 -0.54
N THR A 258 -3.14 -4.26 0.69
CA THR A 258 -2.16 -4.48 1.74
C THR A 258 -2.23 -5.93 2.17
N ASP A 259 -1.14 -6.66 1.99
CA ASP A 259 -0.96 -8.00 2.53
C ASP A 259 -0.21 -7.89 3.86
N ILE A 260 -0.79 -8.46 4.90
CA ILE A 260 -0.25 -8.49 6.26
C ILE A 260 0.10 -9.94 6.57
N TYR A 261 1.36 -10.19 6.84
CA TYR A 261 1.85 -11.50 7.26
C TYR A 261 2.24 -11.45 8.74
N TRP A 262 1.89 -12.51 9.46
CA TRP A 262 2.26 -12.71 10.85
C TRP A 262 3.23 -13.86 10.94
N PHE A 263 4.32 -13.65 11.66
CA PHE A 263 5.39 -14.61 11.86
C PHE A 263 5.60 -14.89 13.33
N TYR A 264 6.11 -16.08 13.62
CA TYR A 264 6.58 -16.50 14.93
C TYR A 264 7.99 -17.06 14.80
N GLY A 265 8.93 -16.48 15.53
CA GLY A 265 10.30 -16.94 15.62
C GLY A 265 10.39 -18.13 16.58
N LYS A 266 10.91 -19.25 16.10
CA LYS A 266 10.91 -20.51 16.85
C LYS A 266 11.95 -20.54 17.98
N GLU A 267 13.03 -19.79 17.83
CA GLU A 267 14.14 -19.73 18.77
C GLU A 267 14.00 -18.51 19.70
N SER A 268 13.65 -17.36 19.14
CA SER A 268 13.47 -16.12 19.88
C SER A 268 12.13 -16.01 20.61
N GLU A 269 11.15 -16.82 20.25
CA GLU A 269 9.75 -16.74 20.72
C GLU A 269 9.07 -15.39 20.40
N LEU A 270 9.64 -14.62 19.48
CA LEU A 270 9.12 -13.30 19.10
C LEU A 270 8.05 -13.41 18.00
N PHE A 271 7.13 -12.45 18.03
CA PHE A 271 6.18 -12.25 16.95
C PHE A 271 6.64 -11.10 16.05
N ALA A 272 6.57 -11.31 14.75
CA ALA A 272 6.85 -10.28 13.76
C ALA A 272 5.67 -10.09 12.81
N ARG A 273 5.54 -8.88 12.27
CA ARG A 273 4.51 -8.53 11.29
C ARG A 273 5.16 -7.85 10.09
N HIS A 274 4.91 -8.38 8.90
CA HIS A 274 5.34 -7.77 7.66
C HIS A 274 4.14 -7.19 6.90
N LEU A 275 4.29 -5.97 6.42
CA LEU A 275 3.30 -5.24 5.63
C LEU A 275 3.82 -5.10 4.21
N SER A 276 3.12 -5.68 3.25
CA SER A 276 3.39 -5.54 1.83
C SER A 276 2.29 -4.73 1.16
N PHE A 277 2.66 -3.65 0.48
CA PHE A 277 1.73 -2.75 -0.17
C PHE A 277 1.81 -2.90 -1.69
N ALA A 278 0.67 -3.15 -2.33
CA ALA A 278 0.55 -3.18 -3.78
C ALA A 278 -0.47 -2.13 -4.24
N VAL A 279 0.00 -1.12 -4.98
CA VAL A 279 -0.88 -0.17 -5.67
C VAL A 279 -1.50 -0.88 -6.87
N ALA A 280 -2.70 -0.47 -7.30
CA ALA A 280 -3.40 -1.07 -8.43
C ALA A 280 -2.48 -1.27 -9.64
N GLY A 281 -2.28 -2.54 -10.04
CA GLY A 281 -1.42 -2.93 -11.16
C GLY A 281 0.01 -3.34 -10.81
N THR A 282 0.43 -3.25 -9.53
CA THR A 282 1.69 -3.83 -9.05
C THR A 282 1.41 -5.08 -8.24
N PHE A 283 2.31 -6.06 -8.31
CA PHE A 283 2.27 -7.25 -7.46
C PHE A 283 3.40 -7.14 -6.43
N SER A 284 3.12 -7.58 -5.20
CA SER A 284 4.21 -7.81 -4.25
C SER A 284 5.11 -8.92 -4.80
N THR A 285 6.40 -8.68 -4.83
CA THR A 285 7.40 -9.69 -5.19
C THR A 285 7.65 -10.68 -4.06
N GLU A 286 7.23 -10.33 -2.85
CA GLU A 286 7.41 -11.13 -1.65
C GLU A 286 6.09 -11.85 -1.33
N SER A 287 6.15 -13.17 -1.22
CA SER A 287 5.00 -13.99 -0.87
C SER A 287 5.44 -15.14 0.04
N TRP A 288 4.87 -15.19 1.23
CA TRP A 288 5.10 -16.27 2.18
C TRP A 288 3.84 -17.12 2.33
N ILE A 289 4.04 -18.42 2.49
CA ILE A 289 2.94 -19.39 2.57
C ILE A 289 2.65 -19.67 4.05
N PRO A 290 1.43 -19.41 4.54
CA PRO A 290 1.03 -19.77 5.91
C PRO A 290 1.30 -21.25 6.21
N GLY A 291 1.89 -21.51 7.39
CA GLY A 291 2.32 -22.83 7.81
C GLY A 291 3.74 -23.23 7.37
N SER A 292 4.40 -22.45 6.53
CA SER A 292 5.80 -22.70 6.14
C SER A 292 6.78 -21.97 7.06
N ILE A 293 8.02 -22.46 7.10
CA ILE A 293 9.14 -21.89 7.86
C ILE A 293 10.16 -21.34 6.87
N TYR A 294 10.70 -20.19 7.14
CA TYR A 294 11.69 -19.48 6.33
C TYR A 294 12.89 -19.05 7.17
#